data_c5ae676cbed32e19e8302ff10b4723f5
#
_entry.id   c5ae676cbed32e19e8302ff10b4723f5
#
_cell.length_a   1.000
_cell.length_b   1.000
_cell.length_c   1.000
_cell.angle_alpha   90.00
_cell.angle_beta   90.00
_cell.angle_gamma   90.00
#
_symmetry.space_group_name_H-M   'P 1'
#
loop_
_entity.id
_entity.type
_entity.pdbx_description
1 polymer ?
#
loop_
_entity_poly.entity_id
_entity_poly.type
_entity_poly.pdbx_seq_one_letter_code
_entity_poly.pdbx_strand_id
1 'polypeptide(L)'
;MNLTHEMREEAAYGNSSKDVSARLSAGRAGAGGEVHEPRAGRRAGLHSLLDDGVLRIRFCASGAKVRLNSTDKRLTLEIPKGIDLSIHATSALVKADALSQNDLLIAVLSGDISLGTVTANRVDLSGSSGSIQLGRLSAPSLKCRTSSGSVDLGTVSAKTLECAASSGNVVIRSVPADEVSVTTSSGRVEPALADAPSVSVRTSSGTVCAMLPEGGAEASFTSSSGSLHTDRSYTRMGDLYVFGEGATQLAVETSSGNLEIR
;
A
#
# COMPACT_ATOMS: atom_id res chain seq x y z
N MET A 1 4.95 7.27 -19.62
CA MET A 1 4.41 7.17 -18.26
C MET A 1 5.43 7.79 -17.32
N ASN A 2 5.02 8.76 -16.52
CA ASN A 2 5.94 9.48 -15.66
C ASN A 2 5.78 9.01 -14.22
N LEU A 3 6.84 8.49 -13.63
CA LEU A 3 6.96 8.26 -12.19
C LEU A 3 7.75 9.44 -11.61
N THR A 4 7.11 10.22 -10.76
CA THR A 4 7.79 11.32 -10.07
C THR A 4 8.12 10.86 -8.66
N HIS A 5 9.40 10.88 -8.34
CA HIS A 5 9.92 10.57 -7.03
C HIS A 5 10.46 11.85 -6.40
N GLU A 6 9.82 12.31 -5.36
CA GLU A 6 10.20 13.52 -4.64
C GLU A 6 10.77 13.13 -3.27
N MET A 7 12.03 13.43 -3.04
CA MET A 7 12.70 13.20 -1.77
C MET A 7 12.80 14.51 -1.01
N ARG A 8 12.11 14.59 0.11
CA ARG A 8 12.27 15.67 1.08
C ARG A 8 13.18 15.23 2.20
N GLU A 9 14.19 16.02 2.47
CA GLU A 9 15.10 15.81 3.57
C GLU A 9 14.58 16.57 4.79
N GLU A 10 13.85 15.90 5.68
CA GLU A 10 13.63 16.44 7.02
C GLU A 10 14.87 16.21 7.88
N ALA A 11 15.38 17.28 8.45
CA ALA A 11 16.52 17.25 9.35
C ALA A 11 16.12 16.57 10.67
N ALA A 12 16.25 15.24 10.71
CA ALA A 12 16.22 14.50 11.97
C ALA A 12 17.65 14.12 12.34
N TYR A 13 18.05 14.41 13.55
CA TYR A 13 19.28 13.97 14.16
C TYR A 13 19.41 12.44 14.06
N GLY A 14 20.30 11.95 13.24
CA GLY A 14 20.61 10.54 13.11
C GLY A 14 21.26 10.21 11.78
N ASN A 15 22.39 9.54 11.83
CA ASN A 15 23.13 8.97 10.70
C ASN A 15 22.22 8.04 9.87
N SER A 16 21.54 8.51 8.87
CA SER A 16 20.89 7.63 7.91
C SER A 16 21.26 8.03 6.50
N SER A 17 21.95 7.14 5.81
CA SER A 17 22.15 7.22 4.37
C SER A 17 20.77 7.07 3.71
N LYS A 18 20.35 8.12 3.00
CA LYS A 18 19.08 8.10 2.25
C LYS A 18 19.34 7.44 0.90
N ASP A 19 19.11 6.15 0.83
CA ASP A 19 19.27 5.37 -0.39
C ASP A 19 17.91 5.16 -1.07
N VAL A 20 17.79 5.55 -2.31
CA VAL A 20 16.68 5.14 -3.20
C VAL A 20 17.26 4.21 -4.24
N SER A 21 16.68 3.05 -4.38
CA SER A 21 17.00 2.13 -5.45
C SER A 21 15.74 1.74 -6.21
N ALA A 22 15.80 1.81 -7.52
CA ALA A 22 14.77 1.26 -8.39
C ALA A 22 15.38 0.15 -9.23
N ARG A 23 14.66 -0.95 -9.34
CA ARG A 23 15.00 -2.07 -10.20
C ARG A 23 13.91 -2.24 -11.23
N LEU A 24 14.29 -2.21 -12.49
CA LEU A 24 13.44 -2.47 -13.62
C LEU A 24 13.91 -3.77 -14.26
N SER A 25 13.06 -4.77 -14.37
CA SER A 25 13.38 -6.00 -15.08
C SER A 25 12.40 -6.23 -16.22
N ALA A 26 12.89 -6.37 -17.43
CA ALA A 26 12.10 -6.76 -18.58
C ALA A 26 12.10 -8.29 -18.68
N GLY A 27 10.93 -8.91 -18.67
CA GLY A 27 10.78 -10.27 -19.15
C GLY A 27 11.23 -10.32 -20.63
N ARG A 28 12.12 -11.23 -20.99
CA ARG A 28 12.80 -11.48 -22.26
C ARG A 28 12.14 -10.86 -23.52
N ALA A 29 12.28 -9.57 -23.72
CA ALA A 29 12.05 -8.92 -25.00
C ALA A 29 12.88 -7.65 -25.05
N GLY A 30 13.84 -7.62 -26.00
CA GLY A 30 14.90 -6.65 -26.11
C GLY A 30 14.49 -5.19 -25.94
N ALA A 31 15.02 -4.56 -24.94
CA ALA A 31 14.98 -3.13 -24.79
C ALA A 31 16.39 -2.57 -24.92
N GLY A 32 16.73 -2.06 -26.10
CA GLY A 32 17.86 -1.17 -26.30
C GLY A 32 17.44 0.23 -25.83
N GLY A 33 17.81 0.60 -24.63
CA GLY A 33 17.69 1.96 -24.12
C GLY A 33 19.10 2.53 -23.89
N GLU A 34 19.44 3.62 -24.57
CA GLU A 34 20.69 4.34 -24.36
C GLU A 34 20.70 4.96 -22.95
N VAL A 35 21.65 4.51 -22.14
CA VAL A 35 21.91 5.10 -20.82
C VAL A 35 23.00 6.14 -20.97
N HIS A 36 22.65 7.38 -20.73
CA HIS A 36 23.63 8.49 -20.76
C HIS A 36 24.46 8.46 -19.47
N GLU A 37 25.74 8.16 -19.54
CA GLU A 37 26.68 8.24 -18.42
C GLU A 37 26.99 9.69 -18.05
N PRO A 38 26.76 10.13 -16.80
CA PRO A 38 27.31 11.41 -16.36
C PRO A 38 28.76 11.28 -15.94
N ARG A 39 29.61 12.17 -16.45
CA ARG A 39 31.02 12.28 -16.14
C ARG A 39 31.31 12.38 -14.65
N ALA A 40 32.30 11.63 -14.21
CA ALA A 40 32.77 11.50 -12.85
C ALA A 40 33.15 12.84 -12.19
N GLY A 41 32.32 13.26 -11.24
CA GLY A 41 32.63 14.26 -10.23
C GLY A 41 32.11 13.77 -8.89
N ARG A 42 32.94 13.78 -7.86
CA ARG A 42 32.63 13.29 -6.50
C ARG A 42 31.54 14.12 -5.80
N ARG A 43 30.29 13.99 -6.24
CA ARG A 43 29.10 14.53 -5.59
C ARG A 43 28.12 13.38 -5.43
N ALA A 44 27.28 13.41 -4.38
CA ALA A 44 26.15 12.50 -4.29
C ALA A 44 25.49 12.41 -5.68
N GLY A 45 25.51 11.23 -6.28
CA GLY A 45 25.20 11.08 -7.69
C GLY A 45 24.19 9.95 -7.92
N LEU A 46 23.45 10.10 -9.00
CA LEU A 46 22.65 9.04 -9.57
C LEU A 46 23.59 8.01 -10.21
N HIS A 47 23.52 6.77 -9.76
CA HIS A 47 24.23 5.65 -10.35
C HIS A 47 23.23 4.78 -11.07
N SER A 48 23.45 4.52 -12.35
CA SER A 48 22.64 3.57 -13.11
C SER A 48 23.53 2.44 -13.63
N LEU A 49 23.02 1.23 -13.59
CA LEU A 49 23.65 0.03 -14.10
C LEU A 49 22.60 -0.81 -14.81
N LEU A 50 22.86 -1.13 -16.07
CA LEU A 50 22.08 -2.12 -16.81
C LEU A 50 22.86 -3.43 -16.85
N ASP A 51 22.34 -4.47 -16.23
CA ASP A 51 22.95 -5.77 -16.14
C ASP A 51 21.89 -6.86 -16.34
N ASP A 52 22.12 -7.75 -17.31
CA ASP A 52 21.22 -8.86 -17.68
C ASP A 52 19.74 -8.44 -17.84
N GLY A 53 19.49 -7.34 -18.54
CA GLY A 53 18.15 -6.80 -18.75
C GLY A 53 17.52 -6.13 -17.52
N VAL A 54 18.28 -5.94 -16.44
CA VAL A 54 17.86 -5.26 -15.22
C VAL A 54 18.53 -3.90 -15.13
N LEU A 55 17.75 -2.83 -15.24
CA LEU A 55 18.23 -1.48 -14.96
C LEU A 55 18.14 -1.21 -13.46
N ARG A 56 19.28 -0.98 -12.82
CA ARG A 56 19.39 -0.58 -11.42
C ARG A 56 19.74 0.89 -11.34
N ILE A 57 18.88 1.66 -10.69
CA ILE A 57 19.12 3.07 -10.44
C ILE A 57 19.30 3.23 -8.93
N ARG A 58 20.43 3.79 -8.51
CA ARG A 58 20.71 4.07 -7.10
C ARG A 58 21.06 5.54 -6.94
N PHE A 59 20.46 6.15 -5.97
CA PHE A 59 20.83 7.49 -5.54
C PHE A 59 21.52 7.35 -4.18
N CYS A 60 22.85 7.42 -4.17
CA CYS A 60 23.65 7.23 -2.97
C CYS A 60 24.31 8.55 -2.56
N ALA A 61 24.27 8.86 -1.26
CA ALA A 61 25.20 9.83 -0.71
C ALA A 61 26.59 9.19 -0.66
N SER A 62 27.57 9.71 -1.40
CA SER A 62 28.93 9.23 -1.26
C SER A 62 29.44 9.53 0.14
N GLY A 63 30.06 8.55 0.81
CA GLY A 63 30.47 8.58 2.23
C GLY A 63 31.50 9.62 2.64
N ALA A 64 31.37 10.86 2.22
CA ALA A 64 32.18 11.98 2.62
C ALA A 64 31.30 13.03 3.31
N LYS A 65 31.52 13.19 4.61
CA LYS A 65 31.15 14.31 5.48
C LYS A 65 29.87 15.05 5.06
N VAL A 66 28.81 14.76 5.80
CA VAL A 66 27.50 15.45 5.77
C VAL A 66 27.72 16.97 5.63
N ARG A 67 27.41 17.53 4.48
CA ARG A 67 27.14 18.97 4.37
C ARG A 67 25.67 19.16 4.64
N LEU A 68 25.35 19.98 5.63
CA LEU A 68 24.01 20.34 6.11
C LEU A 68 23.18 21.16 5.10
N ASN A 69 23.39 21.06 3.84
CA ASN A 69 22.54 21.68 2.83
C ASN A 69 21.62 20.60 2.26
N SER A 70 20.43 20.50 2.83
CA SER A 70 19.34 19.70 2.28
C SER A 70 18.88 20.35 0.97
N THR A 71 19.23 19.75 -0.15
CA THR A 71 18.62 20.05 -1.44
C THR A 71 17.56 19.02 -1.72
N ASP A 72 16.35 19.45 -2.01
CA ASP A 72 15.30 18.56 -2.50
C ASP A 72 15.80 17.84 -3.75
N LYS A 73 15.72 16.52 -3.73
CA LYS A 73 16.14 15.68 -4.84
C LYS A 73 14.92 15.11 -5.50
N ARG A 74 14.81 15.30 -6.79
CA ARG A 74 13.72 14.74 -7.59
C ARG A 74 14.29 13.79 -8.63
N LEU A 75 13.74 12.59 -8.67
CA LEU A 75 14.00 11.62 -9.72
C LEU A 75 12.71 11.39 -10.50
N THR A 76 12.72 11.69 -11.77
CA THR A 76 11.62 11.41 -12.69
C THR A 76 12.03 10.27 -13.61
N LEU A 77 11.22 9.24 -13.68
CA LEU A 77 11.44 8.07 -14.52
C LEU A 77 10.30 7.90 -15.51
N GLU A 78 10.63 7.70 -16.76
CA GLU A 78 9.70 7.22 -17.78
C GLU A 78 9.89 5.71 -17.90
N ILE A 79 8.83 4.96 -17.55
CA ILE A 79 8.90 3.51 -17.40
C ILE A 79 8.05 2.84 -18.47
N PRO A 80 8.62 1.90 -19.27
CA PRO A 80 7.83 1.12 -20.21
C PRO A 80 6.74 0.32 -19.50
N LYS A 81 5.66 0.02 -20.22
CA LYS A 81 4.61 -0.86 -19.72
C LYS A 81 5.05 -2.32 -19.78
N GLY A 82 4.47 -3.15 -18.92
CA GLY A 82 4.63 -4.60 -18.96
C GLY A 82 6.00 -5.11 -18.50
N ILE A 83 6.70 -4.36 -17.66
CA ILE A 83 7.94 -4.81 -17.01
C ILE A 83 7.72 -4.99 -15.51
N ASP A 84 8.63 -5.69 -14.84
CA ASP A 84 8.64 -5.74 -13.39
C ASP A 84 9.28 -4.47 -12.85
N LEU A 85 8.60 -3.83 -11.89
CA LEU A 85 9.07 -2.60 -11.28
C LEU A 85 9.25 -2.80 -9.77
N SER A 86 10.46 -2.58 -9.28
CA SER A 86 10.75 -2.59 -7.86
C SER A 86 11.38 -1.26 -7.43
N ILE A 87 10.75 -0.59 -6.46
CA ILE A 87 11.22 0.68 -5.90
C ILE A 87 11.47 0.49 -4.41
N HIS A 88 12.69 0.80 -3.98
CA HIS A 88 13.05 0.84 -2.57
C HIS A 88 13.54 2.25 -2.22
N ALA A 89 12.93 2.85 -1.22
CA ALA A 89 13.29 4.18 -0.76
C ALA A 89 13.36 4.26 0.76
N THR A 90 14.36 4.96 1.27
CA THR A 90 14.48 5.20 2.72
C THR A 90 13.60 6.37 3.14
N SER A 91 13.64 7.47 2.40
CA SER A 91 12.91 8.69 2.76
C SER A 91 12.47 9.38 1.48
N ALA A 92 11.21 9.16 1.09
CA ALA A 92 10.75 9.65 -0.19
C ALA A 92 9.23 9.61 -0.35
N LEU A 93 8.70 10.57 -1.12
CA LEU A 93 7.39 10.45 -1.72
C LEU A 93 7.51 9.70 -3.06
N VAL A 94 6.89 8.54 -3.17
CA VAL A 94 6.75 7.83 -4.43
C VAL A 94 5.39 8.16 -5.03
N LYS A 95 5.38 8.85 -6.17
CA LYS A 95 4.15 9.27 -6.82
C LYS A 95 4.09 8.80 -8.27
N ALA A 96 2.96 8.25 -8.67
CA ALA A 96 2.68 7.92 -10.05
C ALA A 96 1.19 8.12 -10.37
N ASP A 97 0.89 8.77 -11.48
CA ASP A 97 -0.50 9.00 -11.90
C ASP A 97 -1.10 7.72 -12.51
N ALA A 98 -0.31 6.97 -13.27
CA ALA A 98 -0.73 5.71 -13.86
C ALA A 98 0.46 4.75 -14.02
N LEU A 99 0.30 3.49 -13.67
CA LEU A 99 1.27 2.41 -13.84
C LEU A 99 0.59 1.21 -14.53
N SER A 100 1.32 0.60 -15.47
CA SER A 100 0.86 -0.64 -16.12
C SER A 100 2.06 -1.58 -16.22
N GLN A 101 2.17 -2.49 -15.25
CA GLN A 101 3.37 -3.31 -15.04
C GLN A 101 2.99 -4.80 -14.95
N ASN A 102 3.98 -5.69 -14.99
CA ASN A 102 3.77 -7.09 -14.64
C ASN A 102 3.68 -7.22 -13.12
N ASP A 103 4.81 -7.09 -12.44
CA ASP A 103 4.85 -7.07 -10.98
C ASP A 103 5.29 -5.68 -10.50
N LEU A 104 4.61 -5.17 -9.48
CA LEU A 104 4.91 -3.89 -8.86
C LEU A 104 5.24 -4.09 -7.38
N LEU A 105 6.45 -3.74 -6.99
CA LEU A 105 6.89 -3.72 -5.60
C LEU A 105 7.37 -2.32 -5.25
N ILE A 106 6.78 -1.72 -4.21
CA ILE A 106 7.21 -0.42 -3.69
C ILE A 106 7.39 -0.53 -2.18
N ALA A 107 8.60 -0.26 -1.72
CA ALA A 107 8.94 -0.26 -0.31
C ALA A 107 9.55 1.08 0.11
N VAL A 108 8.92 1.77 1.07
CA VAL A 108 9.36 3.07 1.56
C VAL A 108 9.48 3.01 3.09
N LEU A 109 10.63 3.36 3.64
CA LEU A 109 10.82 3.36 5.09
C LEU A 109 10.15 4.58 5.73
N SER A 110 10.38 5.78 5.20
CA SER A 110 9.76 7.03 5.67
C SER A 110 9.33 7.86 4.47
N GLY A 111 8.05 8.07 4.32
CA GLY A 111 7.48 8.81 3.21
C GLY A 111 6.26 8.11 2.64
N ASP A 112 5.56 8.80 1.78
CA ASP A 112 4.27 8.38 1.28
C ASP A 112 4.38 7.64 -0.05
N ILE A 113 3.43 6.74 -0.29
CA ILE A 113 3.20 6.10 -1.57
C ILE A 113 1.86 6.62 -2.10
N SER A 114 1.86 7.33 -3.22
CA SER A 114 0.65 7.91 -3.83
C SER A 114 0.53 7.44 -5.28
N LEU A 115 -0.39 6.52 -5.52
CA LEU A 115 -0.62 5.92 -6.83
C LEU A 115 -2.03 6.24 -7.32
N GLY A 116 -2.14 6.75 -8.53
CA GLY A 116 -3.43 7.05 -9.16
C GLY A 116 -4.09 5.77 -9.71
N THR A 117 -3.74 5.36 -10.92
CA THR A 117 -4.28 4.15 -11.54
C THR A 117 -3.17 3.13 -11.74
N VAL A 118 -3.39 1.91 -11.25
CA VAL A 118 -2.43 0.81 -11.35
C VAL A 118 -3.09 -0.39 -12.02
N THR A 119 -2.41 -0.94 -13.02
CA THR A 119 -2.73 -2.24 -13.61
C THR A 119 -1.50 -3.12 -13.51
N ALA A 120 -1.63 -4.29 -12.89
CA ALA A 120 -0.51 -5.22 -12.71
C ALA A 120 -1.00 -6.64 -12.48
N ASN A 121 -0.10 -7.64 -12.53
CA ASN A 121 -0.41 -9.00 -12.13
C ASN A 121 -0.32 -9.16 -10.61
N ARG A 122 0.63 -8.48 -10.00
CA ARG A 122 0.83 -8.48 -8.55
C ARG A 122 1.30 -7.11 -8.08
N VAL A 123 0.75 -6.66 -6.95
CA VAL A 123 1.14 -5.40 -6.31
C VAL A 123 1.50 -5.66 -4.85
N ASP A 124 2.69 -5.23 -4.44
CA ASP A 124 3.16 -5.27 -3.05
C ASP A 124 3.64 -3.87 -2.65
N LEU A 125 2.89 -3.22 -1.74
CA LEU A 125 3.18 -1.88 -1.24
C LEU A 125 3.53 -1.98 0.24
N SER A 126 4.67 -1.44 0.62
CA SER A 126 5.10 -1.46 2.02
C SER A 126 5.66 -0.12 2.48
N GLY A 127 5.25 0.29 3.68
CA GLY A 127 5.71 1.49 4.36
C GLY A 127 5.99 1.22 5.83
N SER A 128 6.95 1.93 6.44
CA SER A 128 7.06 1.91 7.90
C SER A 128 6.37 3.12 8.52
N SER A 129 6.67 4.33 8.04
CA SER A 129 6.08 5.57 8.53
C SER A 129 5.69 6.43 7.34
N GLY A 130 4.46 6.51 7.05
CA GLY A 130 3.95 7.23 5.89
C GLY A 130 2.71 6.55 5.35
N SER A 131 1.92 7.29 4.62
CA SER A 131 0.63 6.83 4.12
C SER A 131 0.77 6.11 2.78
N ILE A 132 -0.07 5.11 2.57
CA ILE A 132 -0.23 4.43 1.29
C ILE A 132 -1.59 4.86 0.73
N GLN A 133 -1.57 5.56 -0.40
CA GLN A 133 -2.75 6.01 -1.10
C GLN A 133 -2.81 5.37 -2.49
N LEU A 134 -3.88 4.70 -2.81
CA LEU A 134 -4.10 4.04 -4.08
C LEU A 134 -5.50 4.41 -4.61
N GLY A 135 -5.54 5.11 -5.73
CA GLY A 135 -6.80 5.57 -6.33
C GLY A 135 -7.57 4.43 -6.96
N ARG A 136 -7.02 3.79 -7.98
CA ARG A 136 -7.64 2.66 -8.68
C ARG A 136 -6.63 1.56 -8.95
N LEU A 137 -7.01 0.33 -8.69
CA LEU A 137 -6.22 -0.86 -8.98
C LEU A 137 -7.02 -1.87 -9.78
N SER A 138 -6.34 -2.47 -10.76
CA SER A 138 -6.76 -3.70 -11.42
C SER A 138 -5.60 -4.69 -11.38
N ALA A 139 -5.66 -5.66 -10.46
CA ALA A 139 -4.63 -6.69 -10.29
C ALA A 139 -5.21 -7.93 -9.58
N PRO A 140 -4.81 -9.15 -9.96
CA PRO A 140 -5.25 -10.36 -9.24
C PRO A 140 -4.90 -10.35 -7.75
N SER A 141 -3.78 -9.74 -7.35
CA SER A 141 -3.35 -9.72 -5.95
C SER A 141 -2.80 -8.36 -5.54
N LEU A 142 -3.30 -7.85 -4.39
CA LEU A 142 -2.77 -6.68 -3.73
C LEU A 142 -2.36 -7.02 -2.30
N LYS A 143 -1.12 -6.67 -1.95
CA LYS A 143 -0.63 -6.66 -0.57
C LYS A 143 -0.21 -5.27 -0.17
N CYS A 144 -0.75 -4.78 0.95
CA CYS A 144 -0.37 -3.50 1.55
C CYS A 144 0.09 -3.72 2.98
N ARG A 145 1.26 -3.18 3.34
CA ARG A 145 1.80 -3.29 4.70
C ARG A 145 2.31 -1.95 5.19
N THR A 146 1.92 -1.57 6.40
CA THR A 146 2.47 -0.39 7.06
C THR A 146 2.64 -0.62 8.56
N SER A 147 3.61 0.05 9.18
CA SER A 147 3.72 0.01 10.65
C SER A 147 2.94 1.16 11.29
N SER A 148 3.15 2.40 10.87
CA SER A 148 2.55 3.57 11.53
C SER A 148 1.84 4.52 10.57
N GLY A 149 1.71 4.15 9.33
CA GLY A 149 1.02 4.95 8.31
C GLY A 149 -0.43 4.54 8.13
N SER A 150 -1.22 5.40 7.53
CA SER A 150 -2.57 5.06 7.10
C SER A 150 -2.58 4.45 5.70
N VAL A 151 -3.53 3.57 5.45
CA VAL A 151 -3.77 2.98 4.13
C VAL A 151 -5.13 3.46 3.64
N ASP A 152 -5.16 4.12 2.50
CA ASP A 152 -6.38 4.60 1.82
C ASP A 152 -6.45 3.98 0.43
N LEU A 153 -7.35 3.03 0.26
CA LEU A 153 -7.60 2.32 -0.98
C LEU A 153 -8.92 2.81 -1.59
N GLY A 154 -8.84 3.36 -2.78
CA GLY A 154 -10.02 3.81 -3.53
C GLY A 154 -10.80 2.65 -4.10
N THR A 155 -10.69 2.38 -5.40
CA THR A 155 -11.34 1.23 -6.06
C THR A 155 -10.31 0.16 -6.35
N VAL A 156 -10.44 -1.01 -5.74
CA VAL A 156 -9.50 -2.14 -5.88
C VAL A 156 -10.20 -3.33 -6.48
N SER A 157 -10.00 -3.58 -7.76
CA SER A 157 -10.44 -4.80 -8.43
C SER A 157 -9.34 -5.86 -8.32
N ALA A 158 -9.56 -6.87 -7.49
CA ALA A 158 -8.59 -7.93 -7.22
C ALA A 158 -9.30 -9.26 -6.95
N LYS A 159 -8.57 -10.38 -7.00
CA LYS A 159 -9.06 -11.64 -6.43
C LYS A 159 -8.81 -11.66 -4.92
N THR A 160 -7.60 -11.26 -4.53
CA THR A 160 -7.21 -11.23 -3.12
C THR A 160 -6.64 -9.87 -2.74
N LEU A 161 -7.12 -9.31 -1.63
CA LEU A 161 -6.59 -8.12 -1.00
C LEU A 161 -6.14 -8.46 0.43
N GLU A 162 -4.86 -8.25 0.70
CA GLU A 162 -4.27 -8.40 2.03
C GLU A 162 -3.75 -7.04 2.50
N CYS A 163 -4.28 -6.52 3.59
CA CYS A 163 -3.84 -5.26 4.19
C CYS A 163 -3.40 -5.47 5.64
N ALA A 164 -2.19 -5.09 5.99
CA ALA A 164 -1.66 -5.19 7.34
C ALA A 164 -1.13 -3.83 7.83
N ALA A 165 -1.63 -3.39 8.99
CA ALA A 165 -1.17 -2.18 9.64
C ALA A 165 -0.92 -2.45 11.13
N SER A 166 0.10 -1.81 11.75
CA SER A 166 0.21 -1.92 13.21
C SER A 166 -0.58 -0.82 13.90
N SER A 167 -0.41 0.45 13.53
CA SER A 167 -1.04 1.57 14.25
C SER A 167 -1.72 2.59 13.34
N GLY A 168 -1.92 2.29 12.10
CA GLY A 168 -2.56 3.19 11.14
C GLY A 168 -4.02 2.87 10.89
N ASN A 169 -4.74 3.83 10.36
CA ASN A 169 -6.10 3.60 9.89
C ASN A 169 -6.07 2.93 8.50
N VAL A 170 -7.02 2.04 8.29
CA VAL A 170 -7.21 1.37 7.00
C VAL A 170 -8.58 1.71 6.47
N VAL A 171 -8.63 2.41 5.35
CA VAL A 171 -9.87 2.78 4.68
C VAL A 171 -9.90 2.13 3.31
N ILE A 172 -10.95 1.38 3.02
CA ILE A 172 -11.17 0.70 1.75
C ILE A 172 -12.53 1.14 1.24
N ARG A 173 -12.57 1.85 0.09
CA ARG A 173 -13.80 2.50 -0.38
C ARG A 173 -14.67 1.62 -1.25
N SER A 174 -14.06 0.86 -2.14
CA SER A 174 -14.76 -0.09 -3.03
C SER A 174 -13.80 -1.21 -3.41
N VAL A 175 -14.22 -2.45 -3.20
CA VAL A 175 -13.38 -3.62 -3.44
C VAL A 175 -14.19 -4.71 -4.13
N PRO A 176 -14.31 -4.68 -5.47
CA PRO A 176 -14.69 -5.87 -6.21
C PRO A 176 -13.55 -6.92 -6.11
N ALA A 177 -13.56 -7.69 -5.04
CA ALA A 177 -12.57 -8.74 -4.74
C ALA A 177 -13.26 -9.98 -4.18
N ASP A 178 -12.70 -11.16 -4.47
CA ASP A 178 -13.25 -12.42 -3.97
C ASP A 178 -12.99 -12.56 -2.45
N GLU A 179 -11.83 -12.10 -1.99
CA GLU A 179 -11.43 -12.18 -0.59
C GLU A 179 -10.67 -10.92 -0.15
N VAL A 180 -11.11 -10.35 0.98
CA VAL A 180 -10.48 -9.21 1.64
C VAL A 180 -10.04 -9.58 3.04
N SER A 181 -8.75 -9.44 3.33
CA SER A 181 -8.17 -9.67 4.65
C SER A 181 -7.47 -8.41 5.17
N VAL A 182 -7.92 -7.93 6.32
CA VAL A 182 -7.33 -6.77 6.99
C VAL A 182 -6.86 -7.17 8.38
N THR A 183 -5.60 -6.89 8.68
CA THR A 183 -5.02 -7.13 10.01
C THR A 183 -4.45 -5.83 10.56
N THR A 184 -4.83 -5.46 11.78
CA THR A 184 -4.25 -4.31 12.48
C THR A 184 -4.07 -4.60 13.96
N SER A 185 -3.12 -3.93 14.62
CA SER A 185 -3.05 -4.01 16.08
C SER A 185 -3.89 -2.93 16.73
N SER A 186 -3.80 -1.69 16.23
CA SER A 186 -4.54 -0.54 16.73
C SER A 186 -4.86 0.39 15.57
N GLY A 187 -6.03 0.94 15.57
CA GLY A 187 -6.45 1.84 14.50
C GLY A 187 -7.88 1.56 14.09
N ARG A 188 -8.39 2.43 13.25
CA ARG A 188 -9.74 2.30 12.71
C ARG A 188 -9.67 1.58 11.37
N VAL A 189 -10.50 0.58 11.19
CA VAL A 189 -10.66 -0.14 9.93
C VAL A 189 -12.04 0.16 9.36
N GLU A 190 -12.09 0.69 8.14
CA GLU A 190 -13.32 0.98 7.40
C GLU A 190 -13.33 0.13 6.12
N PRO A 191 -13.80 -1.12 6.19
CA PRO A 191 -13.86 -1.99 5.03
C PRO A 191 -15.09 -1.68 4.17
N ALA A 192 -14.92 -1.70 2.84
CA ALA A 192 -16.06 -1.73 1.93
C ALA A 192 -16.65 -3.15 1.91
N LEU A 193 -17.95 -3.27 2.10
CA LEU A 193 -18.67 -4.55 2.05
C LEU A 193 -19.47 -4.74 0.76
N ALA A 194 -19.74 -3.65 0.03
CA ALA A 194 -20.72 -3.67 -1.06
C ALA A 194 -20.33 -4.59 -2.23
N ASP A 195 -19.05 -4.72 -2.50
CA ASP A 195 -18.56 -5.42 -3.70
C ASP A 195 -17.71 -6.66 -3.36
N ALA A 196 -17.60 -7.02 -2.08
CA ALA A 196 -16.80 -8.15 -1.63
C ALA A 196 -17.67 -9.22 -0.97
N PRO A 197 -17.70 -10.47 -1.47
CA PRO A 197 -18.48 -11.55 -0.86
C PRO A 197 -17.93 -11.98 0.50
N SER A 198 -16.64 -11.81 0.75
CA SER A 198 -16.00 -12.19 2.01
C SER A 198 -14.96 -11.16 2.48
N VAL A 199 -15.18 -10.66 3.69
CA VAL A 199 -14.29 -9.68 4.35
C VAL A 199 -13.91 -10.20 5.74
N SER A 200 -12.62 -10.35 5.99
CA SER A 200 -12.07 -10.75 7.29
C SER A 200 -11.24 -9.61 7.89
N VAL A 201 -11.56 -9.21 9.10
CA VAL A 201 -10.82 -8.18 9.83
C VAL A 201 -10.34 -8.74 11.16
N ARG A 202 -9.04 -8.69 11.40
CA ARG A 202 -8.42 -9.03 12.68
C ARG A 202 -7.77 -7.80 13.29
N THR A 203 -8.13 -7.51 14.53
CA THR A 203 -7.52 -6.40 15.27
C THR A 203 -7.29 -6.77 16.74
N SER A 204 -6.31 -6.15 17.39
CA SER A 204 -6.16 -6.33 18.84
C SER A 204 -7.01 -5.32 19.62
N SER A 205 -6.93 -4.03 19.25
CA SER A 205 -7.62 -2.96 19.99
C SER A 205 -8.26 -1.90 19.08
N GLY A 206 -8.38 -2.19 17.80
CA GLY A 206 -8.93 -1.26 16.82
C GLY A 206 -10.46 -1.27 16.77
N THR A 207 -11.03 -0.22 16.25
CA THR A 207 -12.46 -0.16 15.93
C THR A 207 -12.70 -0.49 14.46
N VAL A 208 -13.60 -1.41 14.19
CA VAL A 208 -14.02 -1.75 12.82
C VAL A 208 -15.36 -1.05 12.56
N CYS A 209 -15.42 -0.24 11.50
CA CYS A 209 -16.60 0.50 11.10
C CYS A 209 -17.04 0.06 9.72
N ALA A 210 -18.02 -0.81 9.68
CA ALA A 210 -18.54 -1.39 8.46
C ALA A 210 -19.85 -0.71 8.02
N MET A 211 -19.93 -0.33 6.74
CA MET A 211 -21.19 0.12 6.13
C MET A 211 -21.87 -1.07 5.46
N LEU A 212 -23.13 -1.32 5.81
CA LEU A 212 -23.88 -2.43 5.21
C LEU A 212 -24.16 -2.17 3.74
N PRO A 213 -23.97 -3.19 2.88
CA PRO A 213 -24.47 -3.15 1.51
C PRO A 213 -26.02 -3.25 1.49
N GLU A 214 -26.62 -2.94 0.33
CA GLU A 214 -28.09 -3.00 0.17
C GLU A 214 -28.67 -4.39 0.44
N GLY A 215 -27.96 -5.46 0.10
CA GLY A 215 -28.34 -6.85 0.37
C GLY A 215 -28.10 -7.31 1.81
N GLY A 216 -27.56 -6.46 2.68
CA GLY A 216 -27.22 -6.82 4.04
C GLY A 216 -25.92 -7.64 4.13
N ALA A 217 -25.63 -8.13 5.33
CA ALA A 217 -24.44 -8.92 5.61
C ALA A 217 -24.67 -9.93 6.74
N GLU A 218 -23.92 -11.03 6.71
CA GLU A 218 -23.71 -11.91 7.84
C GLU A 218 -22.42 -11.52 8.56
N ALA A 219 -22.54 -10.97 9.77
CA ALA A 219 -21.40 -10.55 10.55
C ALA A 219 -21.09 -11.53 11.69
N SER A 220 -19.94 -12.15 11.69
CA SER A 220 -19.40 -12.89 12.83
C SER A 220 -18.49 -11.96 13.64
N PHE A 221 -18.81 -11.74 14.91
CA PHE A 221 -18.05 -10.88 15.78
C PHE A 221 -17.59 -11.62 17.03
N THR A 222 -16.29 -11.83 17.13
CA THR A 222 -15.62 -12.47 18.24
C THR A 222 -14.73 -11.48 18.96
N SER A 223 -15.01 -11.24 20.25
CA SER A 223 -14.22 -10.32 21.07
C SER A 223 -14.13 -10.79 22.52
N SER A 224 -12.99 -10.51 23.18
CA SER A 224 -12.85 -10.75 24.62
C SER A 224 -13.49 -9.62 25.45
N SER A 225 -13.38 -8.36 25.01
CA SER A 225 -13.87 -7.19 25.79
C SER A 225 -14.55 -6.13 24.92
N GLY A 226 -14.74 -6.35 23.64
CA GLY A 226 -15.37 -5.41 22.72
C GLY A 226 -16.88 -5.62 22.61
N SER A 227 -17.53 -4.63 22.02
CA SER A 227 -18.99 -4.62 21.81
C SER A 227 -19.36 -4.34 20.36
N LEU A 228 -20.48 -4.91 19.93
CA LEU A 228 -21.13 -4.53 18.68
C LEU A 228 -22.05 -3.31 18.92
N HIS A 229 -21.90 -2.29 18.10
CA HIS A 229 -22.76 -1.11 18.09
C HIS A 229 -23.41 -0.97 16.71
N THR A 230 -24.75 -0.88 16.69
CA THR A 230 -25.49 -0.69 15.45
C THR A 230 -26.89 -0.14 15.74
N ASP A 231 -27.38 0.69 14.82
CA ASP A 231 -28.77 1.16 14.78
C ASP A 231 -29.61 0.34 13.79
N ARG A 232 -29.03 -0.68 13.15
CA ARG A 232 -29.71 -1.55 12.18
C ARG A 232 -30.38 -2.73 12.85
N SER A 233 -31.52 -3.14 12.32
CA SER A 233 -32.17 -4.37 12.74
C SER A 233 -31.37 -5.59 12.31
N TYR A 234 -31.23 -6.56 13.20
CA TYR A 234 -30.52 -7.81 12.92
C TYR A 234 -31.18 -9.00 13.62
N THR A 235 -30.92 -10.18 13.10
CA THR A 235 -31.22 -11.45 13.79
C THR A 235 -29.91 -12.02 14.33
N ARG A 236 -29.92 -12.40 15.62
CA ARG A 236 -28.70 -13.01 16.23
C ARG A 236 -28.88 -14.52 16.35
N MET A 237 -27.85 -15.25 15.86
CA MET A 237 -27.74 -16.70 16.00
C MET A 237 -26.35 -17.06 16.57
N GLY A 238 -26.24 -17.17 17.90
CA GLY A 238 -24.96 -17.34 18.57
C GLY A 238 -24.04 -16.13 18.39
N ASP A 239 -22.90 -16.32 17.75
CA ASP A 239 -21.93 -15.24 17.44
C ASP A 239 -22.15 -14.62 16.05
N LEU A 240 -23.19 -15.04 15.35
CA LEU A 240 -23.55 -14.54 14.03
C LEU A 240 -24.66 -13.51 14.12
N TYR A 241 -24.50 -12.40 13.46
CA TYR A 241 -25.44 -11.29 13.33
C TYR A 241 -25.85 -11.16 11.87
N VAL A 242 -27.09 -11.43 11.55
CA VAL A 242 -27.61 -11.39 10.18
C VAL A 242 -28.38 -10.08 9.96
N PHE A 243 -27.92 -9.30 9.01
CA PHE A 243 -28.51 -8.04 8.57
C PHE A 243 -29.09 -8.23 7.16
N GLY A 244 -30.37 -7.94 6.99
CA GLY A 244 -31.04 -8.09 5.70
C GLY A 244 -30.99 -9.52 5.16
N GLU A 245 -30.62 -9.68 3.90
CA GLU A 245 -30.53 -10.98 3.20
C GLU A 245 -29.21 -11.73 3.45
N GLY A 246 -28.22 -11.09 4.10
CA GLY A 246 -26.95 -11.71 4.44
C GLY A 246 -26.02 -11.97 3.25
N ALA A 247 -26.06 -11.12 2.23
CA ALA A 247 -25.34 -11.35 0.96
C ALA A 247 -23.80 -11.32 1.09
N THR A 248 -23.27 -10.59 2.08
CA THR A 248 -21.83 -10.45 2.31
C THR A 248 -21.45 -11.07 3.64
N GLN A 249 -20.34 -11.80 3.68
CA GLN A 249 -19.78 -12.35 4.91
C GLN A 249 -18.73 -11.40 5.50
N LEU A 250 -18.96 -10.96 6.74
CA LEU A 250 -18.01 -10.16 7.51
C LEU A 250 -17.56 -10.93 8.76
N ALA A 251 -16.29 -11.28 8.82
CA ALA A 251 -15.70 -11.87 10.02
C ALA A 251 -14.82 -10.85 10.73
N VAL A 252 -15.13 -10.54 12.00
CA VAL A 252 -14.34 -9.62 12.82
C VAL A 252 -13.88 -10.33 14.09
N GLU A 253 -12.57 -10.42 14.25
CA GLU A 253 -11.92 -10.97 15.43
C GLU A 253 -11.13 -9.86 16.13
N THR A 254 -11.38 -9.64 17.42
CA THR A 254 -10.66 -8.62 18.19
C THR A 254 -10.46 -9.06 19.64
N SER A 255 -9.45 -8.52 20.31
CA SER A 255 -9.30 -8.72 21.76
C SER A 255 -10.12 -7.68 22.54
N SER A 256 -10.00 -6.39 22.19
CA SER A 256 -10.64 -5.29 22.93
C SER A 256 -11.27 -4.22 22.04
N GLY A 257 -11.39 -4.49 20.76
CA GLY A 257 -11.94 -3.56 19.78
C GLY A 257 -13.45 -3.66 19.66
N ASN A 258 -14.07 -2.63 19.11
CA ASN A 258 -15.50 -2.59 18.85
C ASN A 258 -15.81 -2.78 17.36
N LEU A 259 -16.98 -3.31 17.08
CA LEU A 259 -17.57 -3.36 15.74
C LEU A 259 -18.74 -2.37 15.68
N GLU A 260 -18.62 -1.38 14.81
CA GLU A 260 -19.68 -0.45 14.47
C GLU A 260 -20.26 -0.82 13.10
N ILE A 261 -21.54 -1.09 13.02
CA ILE A 261 -22.26 -1.37 11.76
C ILE A 261 -23.27 -0.25 11.52
N ARG A 262 -23.19 0.39 10.36
CA ARG A 262 -23.99 1.56 9.96
C ARG A 262 -24.80 1.28 8.70
#